data_9b877f50a3bba49bb301563286f66a0d
#
_entry.id   9b877f50a3bba49bb301563286f66a0d
#
_cell.length_a   1.000
_cell.length_b   1.000
_cell.length_c   1.000
_cell.angle_alpha   90.00
_cell.angle_beta   90.00
_cell.angle_gamma   90.00
#
_symmetry.space_group_name_H-M   'P 1'
#
loop_
_entity.id
_entity.type
_entity.pdbx_description
1 polymer ?
#
loop_
_entity_poly.entity_id
_entity_poly.type
_entity_poly.pdbx_seq_one_letter_code
_entity_poly.pdbx_strand_id
1 'polypeptide(L)'
;MPYHRVPHDFFLPEKEREEIARKLEAAGQVLPNSQLPQLDNYHNLVPLDTTHRKNANIFGYPSWVYKATATKTGNLYCLRRLEGYRLTNEQAIKLVKEWRRVNSGSVVTIIDAFTTRAFGDSSLVFVQDYYPLSKTLVEAHLTPSTTHGNRFQAKTPVVENVLWVYISQLANALQAIHSNNLAARCIDPSKIILTHKNRIRLSACSILDVVQYDAHRSIQELQQEDFIQFGRLLLCLTTNTLPVHLTNYQMSLEQMSRAYSVEIRDTILWLLTPQQPPAQKGIEEFVRGIAGRITFTFDQNLQALDKANTDVMREIENGRAARLMMKLATINERPEFEGDRTWAENGERYMLKLFRDYVFHQVDNNGKPVLDMGHMLRCMNKLDIGSDERICLTSRDEQTSFLVSYKELKKMLANTFGELVKGSKSGRGF
;
A
#
# COMPACT_ATOMS: atom_id res chain seq x y z
N MET A 1 8.84 36.35 14.85
CA MET A 1 9.85 35.48 14.20
C MET A 1 9.17 34.61 13.23
N PRO A 2 9.59 34.49 11.98
CA PRO A 2 9.05 33.48 11.10
C PRO A 2 9.32 32.09 11.69
N TYR A 3 8.35 31.19 11.59
CA TYR A 3 8.44 29.82 12.06
C TYR A 3 9.63 29.12 11.39
N HIS A 4 10.61 28.72 12.15
CA HIS A 4 11.77 27.99 11.64
C HIS A 4 11.44 26.50 11.65
N ARG A 5 11.32 25.88 10.46
CA ARG A 5 11.23 24.44 10.33
C ARG A 5 12.48 23.77 10.89
N VAL A 6 12.29 22.79 11.76
CA VAL A 6 13.37 21.94 12.26
C VAL A 6 13.67 20.81 11.25
N PRO A 7 14.86 20.20 11.27
CA PRO A 7 15.25 19.21 10.26
C PRO A 7 14.24 18.09 10.03
N HIS A 8 13.61 17.55 11.09
CA HIS A 8 12.64 16.46 10.97
C HIS A 8 11.33 16.84 10.25
N ASP A 9 11.02 18.15 10.15
CA ASP A 9 9.85 18.61 9.39
C ASP A 9 9.99 18.40 7.87
N PHE A 10 11.20 18.11 7.40
CA PHE A 10 11.52 17.91 5.99
C PHE A 10 11.50 16.43 5.58
N PHE A 11 11.38 15.50 6.51
CA PHE A 11 11.50 14.09 6.24
C PHE A 11 10.23 13.32 6.58
N LEU A 12 9.99 12.23 5.85
CA LEU A 12 9.00 11.25 6.20
C LEU A 12 9.38 10.59 7.54
N PRO A 13 8.43 10.35 8.47
CA PRO A 13 8.71 9.63 9.70
C PRO A 13 9.39 8.29 9.43
N GLU A 14 10.39 7.93 10.21
CA GLU A 14 11.22 6.73 10.00
C GLU A 14 10.39 5.46 9.89
N LYS A 15 9.39 5.28 10.76
CA LYS A 15 8.49 4.14 10.75
C LYS A 15 7.70 4.00 9.44
N GLU A 16 7.25 5.10 8.86
CA GLU A 16 6.50 5.11 7.59
C GLU A 16 7.44 4.78 6.42
N ARG A 17 8.67 5.31 6.46
CA ARG A 17 9.72 4.99 5.47
C ARG A 17 10.11 3.52 5.51
N GLU A 18 10.29 2.94 6.71
CA GLU A 18 10.55 1.51 6.86
C GLU A 18 9.42 0.66 6.31
N GLU A 19 8.16 1.03 6.56
CA GLU A 19 7.01 0.30 6.01
C GLU A 19 7.00 0.32 4.49
N ILE A 20 7.27 1.48 3.87
CA ILE A 20 7.38 1.63 2.42
C ILE A 20 8.54 0.78 1.89
N ALA A 21 9.71 0.85 2.50
CA ALA A 21 10.88 0.08 2.09
C ALA A 21 10.62 -1.43 2.13
N ARG A 22 10.02 -1.94 3.22
CA ARG A 22 9.65 -3.36 3.35
C ARG A 22 8.63 -3.80 2.29
N LYS A 23 7.65 -2.95 1.96
CA LYS A 23 6.66 -3.24 0.90
C LYS A 23 7.31 -3.30 -0.48
N LEU A 24 8.25 -2.40 -0.76
CA LEU A 24 9.01 -2.41 -2.01
C LEU A 24 9.92 -3.64 -2.11
N GLU A 25 10.59 -4.01 -1.03
CA GLU A 25 11.40 -5.23 -0.95
C GLU A 25 10.56 -6.48 -1.19
N ALA A 26 9.42 -6.61 -0.51
CA ALA A 26 8.49 -7.73 -0.71
C ALA A 26 7.93 -7.77 -2.15
N ALA A 27 7.68 -6.63 -2.75
CA ALA A 27 7.27 -6.53 -4.15
C ALA A 27 8.39 -7.02 -5.09
N GLY A 28 9.63 -6.64 -4.82
CA GLY A 28 10.82 -7.04 -5.59
C GLY A 28 11.32 -8.46 -5.33
N GLN A 29 10.83 -9.14 -4.28
CA GLN A 29 11.33 -10.48 -3.91
C GLN A 29 11.15 -11.48 -5.05
N VAL A 30 12.21 -12.24 -5.34
CA VAL A 30 12.25 -13.35 -6.31
C VAL A 30 12.90 -14.56 -5.63
N LEU A 31 12.44 -15.74 -5.95
CA LEU A 31 13.03 -17.01 -5.47
C LEU A 31 13.84 -17.65 -6.62
N PRO A 32 15.15 -17.41 -6.73
CA PRO A 32 15.96 -17.83 -7.89
C PRO A 32 16.01 -19.36 -8.07
N ASN A 33 15.91 -20.13 -6.99
CA ASN A 33 15.94 -21.60 -7.01
C ASN A 33 14.56 -22.22 -6.72
N SER A 34 13.47 -21.53 -7.08
CA SER A 34 12.12 -22.04 -6.86
C SER A 34 11.84 -23.25 -7.76
N GLN A 35 11.25 -24.30 -7.18
CA GLN A 35 10.71 -25.46 -7.92
C GLN A 35 9.28 -25.21 -8.41
N LEU A 36 8.73 -24.00 -8.20
CA LEU A 36 7.41 -23.65 -8.67
C LEU A 36 7.40 -23.51 -10.19
N PRO A 37 6.34 -23.96 -10.86
CA PRO A 37 6.25 -23.92 -12.31
C PRO A 37 6.18 -22.49 -12.84
N GLN A 38 6.62 -22.29 -14.06
CA GLN A 38 6.27 -21.13 -14.85
C GLN A 38 4.91 -21.36 -15.50
N LEU A 39 4.09 -20.33 -15.52
CA LEU A 39 2.80 -20.33 -16.20
C LEU A 39 2.92 -19.53 -17.51
N ASP A 40 2.06 -19.77 -18.49
CA ASP A 40 2.16 -19.13 -19.82
C ASP A 40 2.26 -17.59 -19.76
N ASN A 41 1.48 -16.98 -18.86
CA ASN A 41 1.39 -15.52 -18.72
C ASN A 41 2.03 -14.98 -17.43
N TYR A 42 2.54 -15.84 -16.56
CA TYR A 42 3.05 -15.44 -15.24
C TYR A 42 4.31 -16.23 -14.86
N HIS A 43 5.29 -15.52 -14.33
CA HIS A 43 6.55 -16.10 -13.86
C HIS A 43 6.93 -15.58 -12.48
N ASN A 44 8.08 -16.03 -11.94
CA ASN A 44 8.59 -15.63 -10.63
C ASN A 44 7.55 -15.80 -9.50
N LEU A 45 6.97 -17.00 -9.41
CA LEU A 45 6.00 -17.30 -8.36
C LEU A 45 6.69 -17.33 -6.99
N VAL A 46 6.13 -16.57 -6.02
CA VAL A 46 6.59 -16.55 -4.63
C VAL A 46 5.41 -16.90 -3.73
N PRO A 47 5.48 -17.97 -2.91
CA PRO A 47 4.40 -18.32 -1.98
C PRO A 47 4.17 -17.19 -0.96
N LEU A 48 2.93 -16.74 -0.81
CA LEU A 48 2.53 -15.75 0.18
C LEU A 48 1.98 -16.39 1.47
N ASP A 49 1.47 -17.61 1.35
CA ASP A 49 1.00 -18.42 2.46
C ASP A 49 1.89 -19.65 2.60
N THR A 50 2.67 -19.71 3.67
CA THR A 50 3.64 -20.76 3.96
C THR A 50 3.11 -21.84 4.90
N THR A 51 1.82 -21.80 5.29
CA THR A 51 1.22 -22.84 6.14
C THR A 51 1.24 -24.20 5.46
N HIS A 52 1.75 -25.23 6.16
CA HIS A 52 1.89 -26.57 5.59
C HIS A 52 0.56 -27.29 5.36
N ARG A 53 -0.45 -27.01 6.19
CA ARG A 53 -1.79 -27.60 6.05
C ARG A 53 -2.74 -26.57 5.45
N LYS A 54 -3.20 -26.83 4.24
CA LYS A 54 -4.19 -26.01 3.56
C LYS A 54 -5.60 -26.45 3.95
N ASN A 55 -6.39 -25.50 4.43
CA ASN A 55 -7.77 -25.74 4.81
C ASN A 55 -8.69 -25.68 3.59
N ALA A 56 -9.43 -26.75 3.35
CA ALA A 56 -10.40 -26.85 2.25
C ALA A 56 -11.83 -26.37 2.66
N ASN A 57 -12.07 -26.04 3.93
CA ASN A 57 -13.43 -25.81 4.45
C ASN A 57 -14.19 -24.66 3.77
N ILE A 58 -13.49 -23.65 3.28
CA ILE A 58 -14.14 -22.47 2.69
C ILE A 58 -14.52 -22.70 1.24
N PHE A 59 -13.64 -23.29 0.45
CA PHE A 59 -13.84 -23.46 -0.99
C PHE A 59 -14.14 -24.90 -1.42
N GLY A 60 -14.07 -25.86 -0.49
CA GLY A 60 -14.11 -27.30 -0.79
C GLY A 60 -12.79 -27.85 -1.34
N TYR A 61 -11.81 -26.99 -1.58
CA TYR A 61 -10.50 -27.31 -2.15
C TYR A 61 -9.37 -26.64 -1.39
N PRO A 62 -8.18 -27.27 -1.27
CA PRO A 62 -6.98 -26.62 -0.75
C PRO A 62 -6.64 -25.39 -1.59
N SER A 63 -6.34 -24.26 -0.96
CA SER A 63 -6.02 -23.03 -1.66
C SER A 63 -4.63 -22.52 -1.34
N TRP A 64 -3.90 -22.14 -2.37
CA TRP A 64 -2.54 -21.61 -2.32
C TRP A 64 -2.54 -20.18 -2.87
N VAL A 65 -1.68 -19.34 -2.30
CA VAL A 65 -1.58 -17.93 -2.72
C VAL A 65 -0.14 -17.63 -3.09
N TYR A 66 0.07 -17.05 -4.27
CA TYR A 66 1.38 -16.69 -4.78
C TYR A 66 1.39 -15.23 -5.24
N LYS A 67 2.52 -14.56 -5.06
CA LYS A 67 2.87 -13.39 -5.87
C LYS A 67 3.42 -13.89 -7.20
N ALA A 68 3.10 -13.23 -8.29
CA ALA A 68 3.62 -13.54 -9.62
C ALA A 68 3.82 -12.26 -10.43
N THR A 69 4.70 -12.33 -11.42
CA THR A 69 4.95 -11.24 -12.37
C THR A 69 4.32 -11.60 -13.72
N ALA A 70 3.52 -10.70 -14.28
CA ALA A 70 2.96 -10.89 -15.61
C ALA A 70 4.03 -10.75 -16.70
N THR A 71 4.16 -11.75 -17.58
CA THR A 71 5.21 -11.82 -18.59
C THR A 71 5.14 -10.65 -19.59
N LYS A 72 3.93 -10.20 -19.96
CA LYS A 72 3.74 -9.13 -20.96
C LYS A 72 3.94 -7.73 -20.41
N THR A 73 3.58 -7.48 -19.17
CA THR A 73 3.51 -6.10 -18.60
C THR A 73 4.54 -5.84 -17.51
N GLY A 74 5.11 -6.89 -16.91
CA GLY A 74 5.95 -6.77 -15.72
C GLY A 74 5.19 -6.45 -14.42
N ASN A 75 3.88 -6.28 -14.50
CA ASN A 75 3.06 -5.98 -13.32
C ASN A 75 2.99 -7.19 -12.37
N LEU A 76 2.85 -6.88 -11.08
CA LEU A 76 2.73 -7.88 -10.03
C LEU A 76 1.28 -8.19 -9.76
N TYR A 77 0.96 -9.49 -9.65
CA TYR A 77 -0.36 -10.00 -9.33
C TYR A 77 -0.31 -11.02 -8.19
N CYS A 78 -1.45 -11.20 -7.55
CA CYS A 78 -1.70 -12.27 -6.59
C CYS A 78 -2.44 -13.40 -7.33
N LEU A 79 -1.87 -14.60 -7.34
CA LEU A 79 -2.48 -15.78 -7.90
C LEU A 79 -3.01 -16.66 -6.76
N ARG A 80 -4.31 -16.89 -6.73
CA ARG A 80 -4.95 -17.86 -5.83
C ARG A 80 -5.28 -19.14 -6.60
N ARG A 81 -4.57 -20.21 -6.29
CA ARG A 81 -4.73 -21.55 -6.87
C ARG A 81 -5.65 -22.39 -6.00
N LEU A 82 -6.63 -23.04 -6.60
CA LEU A 82 -7.39 -24.14 -6.00
C LEU A 82 -6.85 -25.46 -6.54
N GLU A 83 -6.28 -26.24 -5.63
CA GLU A 83 -5.63 -27.51 -5.92
C GLU A 83 -6.67 -28.61 -6.15
N GLY A 84 -6.46 -29.45 -7.17
CA GLY A 84 -7.34 -30.58 -7.49
C GLY A 84 -8.69 -30.19 -8.10
N TYR A 85 -8.93 -28.91 -8.39
CA TYR A 85 -10.18 -28.48 -9.00
C TYR A 85 -10.20 -28.76 -10.51
N ARG A 86 -11.17 -29.56 -10.93
CA ARG A 86 -11.42 -29.84 -12.36
C ARG A 86 -12.63 -29.05 -12.83
N LEU A 87 -12.42 -28.15 -13.76
CA LEU A 87 -13.49 -27.39 -14.39
C LEU A 87 -14.36 -28.31 -15.24
N THR A 88 -15.64 -28.37 -14.93
CA THR A 88 -16.65 -29.16 -15.67
C THR A 88 -17.41 -28.30 -16.69
N ASN A 89 -17.58 -27.02 -16.41
CA ASN A 89 -18.33 -26.09 -17.24
C ASN A 89 -17.54 -24.80 -17.50
N GLU A 90 -17.17 -24.54 -18.73
CA GLU A 90 -16.44 -23.34 -19.13
C GLU A 90 -17.21 -22.02 -18.89
N GLN A 91 -18.56 -22.10 -18.84
CA GLN A 91 -19.38 -20.92 -18.54
C GLN A 91 -19.13 -20.38 -17.13
N ALA A 92 -18.75 -21.24 -16.19
CA ALA A 92 -18.42 -20.84 -14.83
C ALA A 92 -17.28 -19.81 -14.77
N ILE A 93 -16.23 -19.99 -15.57
CA ILE A 93 -15.12 -19.01 -15.63
C ILE A 93 -15.58 -17.65 -16.20
N LYS A 94 -16.57 -17.65 -17.09
CA LYS A 94 -17.08 -16.40 -17.66
C LYS A 94 -17.71 -15.48 -16.60
N LEU A 95 -18.22 -16.04 -15.49
CA LEU A 95 -18.73 -15.24 -14.37
C LEU A 95 -17.66 -14.32 -13.76
N VAL A 96 -16.38 -14.71 -13.80
CA VAL A 96 -15.28 -13.86 -13.33
C VAL A 96 -15.24 -12.52 -14.06
N LYS A 97 -15.70 -12.47 -15.33
CA LYS A 97 -15.78 -11.21 -16.09
C LYS A 97 -16.82 -10.23 -15.53
N GLU A 98 -17.89 -10.75 -14.93
CA GLU A 98 -18.92 -9.91 -14.29
C GLU A 98 -18.34 -9.15 -13.10
N TRP A 99 -17.41 -9.76 -12.37
CA TRP A 99 -16.74 -9.14 -11.24
C TRP A 99 -15.84 -7.94 -11.62
N ARG A 100 -15.46 -7.83 -12.89
CA ARG A 100 -14.72 -6.64 -13.38
C ARG A 100 -15.56 -5.36 -13.34
N ARG A 101 -16.88 -5.47 -13.19
CA ARG A 101 -17.79 -4.32 -13.02
C ARG A 101 -17.81 -3.80 -11.59
N VAL A 102 -17.37 -4.60 -10.63
CA VAL A 102 -17.31 -4.21 -9.21
C VAL A 102 -16.11 -3.29 -9.01
N ASN A 103 -16.37 -1.99 -8.98
CA ASN A 103 -15.36 -0.97 -8.69
C ASN A 103 -15.51 -0.50 -7.24
N SER A 104 -14.76 -1.08 -6.33
CA SER A 104 -14.73 -0.70 -4.91
C SER A 104 -13.34 -0.82 -4.34
N GLY A 105 -12.89 0.23 -3.66
CA GLY A 105 -11.62 0.19 -2.93
C GLY A 105 -11.61 -0.81 -1.77
N SER A 106 -12.75 -1.41 -1.40
CA SER A 106 -12.87 -2.40 -0.32
C SER A 106 -12.96 -3.84 -0.83
N VAL A 107 -12.82 -4.05 -2.15
CA VAL A 107 -12.73 -5.35 -2.81
C VAL A 107 -11.38 -5.45 -3.53
N VAL A 108 -10.74 -6.60 -3.49
CA VAL A 108 -9.55 -6.87 -4.31
C VAL A 108 -10.02 -7.07 -5.75
N THR A 109 -9.44 -6.30 -6.67
CA THR A 109 -9.80 -6.37 -8.09
C THR A 109 -9.49 -7.75 -8.65
N ILE A 110 -10.45 -8.32 -9.35
CA ILE A 110 -10.29 -9.61 -10.01
C ILE A 110 -9.99 -9.36 -11.49
N ILE A 111 -8.83 -9.84 -11.92
CA ILE A 111 -8.30 -9.61 -13.27
C ILE A 111 -8.73 -10.72 -14.22
N ASP A 112 -8.53 -11.98 -13.80
CA ASP A 112 -8.79 -13.15 -14.64
C ASP A 112 -8.94 -14.44 -13.82
N ALA A 113 -9.37 -15.52 -14.48
CA ALA A 113 -9.25 -16.88 -13.98
C ALA A 113 -8.95 -17.84 -15.13
N PHE A 114 -8.15 -18.86 -14.86
CA PHE A 114 -7.77 -19.88 -15.85
C PHE A 114 -7.48 -21.21 -15.16
N THR A 115 -7.53 -22.29 -15.95
CA THR A 115 -7.13 -23.63 -15.51
C THR A 115 -5.72 -23.96 -15.96
N THR A 116 -4.99 -24.75 -15.17
CA THR A 116 -3.62 -25.17 -15.51
C THR A 116 -3.33 -26.55 -14.94
N ARG A 117 -2.40 -27.27 -15.60
CA ARG A 117 -1.80 -28.51 -15.10
C ARG A 117 -0.31 -28.33 -14.72
N ALA A 118 0.21 -27.13 -14.78
CA ALA A 118 1.62 -26.87 -14.56
C ALA A 118 2.11 -27.26 -13.14
N PHE A 119 1.22 -27.38 -12.17
CA PHE A 119 1.53 -27.81 -10.80
C PHE A 119 1.50 -29.35 -10.61
N GLY A 120 1.30 -30.13 -11.68
CA GLY A 120 1.19 -31.58 -11.63
C GLY A 120 -0.23 -32.12 -11.34
N ASP A 121 -1.20 -31.25 -11.14
CA ASP A 121 -2.61 -31.55 -10.93
C ASP A 121 -3.52 -30.66 -11.80
N SER A 122 -4.82 -30.94 -11.76
CA SER A 122 -5.79 -29.98 -12.32
C SER A 122 -6.00 -28.85 -11.31
N SER A 123 -5.67 -27.63 -11.68
CA SER A 123 -5.81 -26.46 -10.82
C SER A 123 -6.63 -25.36 -11.51
N LEU A 124 -7.42 -24.65 -10.70
CA LEU A 124 -8.05 -23.38 -11.09
C LEU A 124 -7.30 -22.23 -10.41
N VAL A 125 -6.90 -21.23 -11.18
CA VAL A 125 -6.14 -20.08 -10.70
C VAL A 125 -6.94 -18.79 -10.93
N PHE A 126 -7.13 -18.01 -9.88
CA PHE A 126 -7.69 -16.66 -9.93
C PHE A 126 -6.57 -15.65 -9.86
N VAL A 127 -6.60 -14.66 -10.73
CA VAL A 127 -5.65 -13.56 -10.81
C VAL A 127 -6.26 -12.31 -10.19
N GLN A 128 -5.58 -11.73 -9.23
CA GLN A 128 -6.05 -10.58 -8.45
C GLN A 128 -4.94 -9.56 -8.27
N ASP A 129 -5.31 -8.32 -7.91
CA ASP A 129 -4.34 -7.31 -7.51
C ASP A 129 -3.48 -7.80 -6.34
N TYR A 130 -2.18 -7.48 -6.39
CA TYR A 130 -1.23 -7.80 -5.34
C TYR A 130 -1.05 -6.63 -4.37
N TYR A 131 -1.16 -6.92 -3.08
CA TYR A 131 -0.90 -5.97 -1.99
C TYR A 131 0.26 -6.48 -1.13
N PRO A 132 1.46 -5.87 -1.23
CA PRO A 132 2.63 -6.32 -0.49
C PRO A 132 2.42 -6.32 1.02
N LEU A 133 2.88 -7.36 1.70
CA LEU A 133 2.82 -7.54 3.16
C LEU A 133 1.41 -7.42 3.76
N SER A 134 0.36 -7.60 2.96
CA SER A 134 -1.00 -7.68 3.50
C SER A 134 -1.15 -8.88 4.42
N LYS A 135 -1.93 -8.71 5.49
CA LYS A 135 -2.25 -9.76 6.46
C LYS A 135 -3.74 -10.02 6.46
N THR A 136 -4.15 -11.25 6.68
CA THR A 136 -5.56 -11.56 6.92
C THR A 136 -6.02 -10.96 8.25
N LEU A 137 -7.32 -10.75 8.44
CA LEU A 137 -7.85 -10.30 9.74
C LEU A 137 -7.61 -11.34 10.84
N VAL A 138 -7.51 -12.63 10.49
CA VAL A 138 -7.09 -13.68 11.43
C VAL A 138 -5.68 -13.40 11.95
N GLU A 139 -4.71 -13.19 11.06
CA GLU A 139 -3.32 -12.89 11.43
C GLU A 139 -3.19 -11.55 12.15
N ALA A 140 -3.97 -10.54 11.74
CA ALA A 140 -3.92 -9.22 12.31
C ALA A 140 -4.52 -9.17 13.73
N HIS A 141 -5.66 -9.83 13.97
CA HIS A 141 -6.45 -9.63 15.18
C HIS A 141 -6.71 -10.90 15.99
N LEU A 142 -6.78 -12.08 15.38
CA LEU A 142 -7.28 -13.30 16.06
C LEU A 142 -6.16 -14.31 16.41
N THR A 143 -5.01 -14.25 15.75
CA THR A 143 -3.89 -15.13 16.05
C THR A 143 -3.03 -14.53 17.16
N PRO A 144 -2.71 -15.26 18.25
CA PRO A 144 -1.80 -14.79 19.29
C PRO A 144 -0.45 -14.38 18.70
N SER A 145 0.11 -13.27 19.18
CA SER A 145 1.47 -12.88 18.79
C SER A 145 2.48 -13.59 19.69
N THR A 146 3.51 -14.20 19.09
CA THR A 146 4.68 -14.68 19.83
C THR A 146 5.60 -13.48 20.11
N THR A 147 5.72 -13.07 21.35
CA THR A 147 6.78 -12.15 21.81
C THR A 147 8.08 -12.92 22.07
N HIS A 148 9.22 -12.26 21.97
CA HIS A 148 10.52 -12.81 22.34
C HIS A 148 10.43 -13.47 23.74
N GLY A 149 10.62 -14.79 23.80
CA GLY A 149 10.59 -15.56 25.04
C GLY A 149 9.45 -16.55 25.20
N ASN A 150 8.82 -17.04 24.11
CA ASN A 150 7.77 -18.09 24.12
C ASN A 150 6.50 -17.77 24.95
N ARG A 151 6.24 -16.53 25.32
CA ARG A 151 4.97 -16.13 25.92
C ARG A 151 3.99 -15.73 24.83
N PHE A 152 2.90 -16.49 24.72
CA PHE A 152 1.77 -16.12 23.86
C PHE A 152 1.04 -14.93 24.52
N GLN A 153 1.04 -13.80 23.85
CA GLN A 153 0.23 -12.66 24.24
C GLN A 153 -1.09 -12.72 23.47
N ALA A 154 -2.18 -12.93 24.21
CA ALA A 154 -3.52 -12.83 23.60
C ALA A 154 -3.71 -11.42 23.03
N LYS A 155 -4.21 -11.34 21.80
CA LYS A 155 -4.55 -10.06 21.21
C LYS A 155 -5.78 -9.48 21.90
N THR A 156 -5.79 -8.18 22.07
CA THR A 156 -6.97 -7.45 22.55
C THR A 156 -8.03 -7.37 21.46
N PRO A 157 -9.31 -7.37 21.80
CA PRO A 157 -10.39 -7.12 20.85
C PRO A 157 -10.18 -5.80 20.07
N VAL A 158 -10.73 -5.73 18.88
CA VAL A 158 -10.59 -4.57 18.01
C VAL A 158 -11.27 -3.35 18.64
N VAL A 159 -10.57 -2.23 18.75
CA VAL A 159 -11.12 -0.99 19.32
C VAL A 159 -12.32 -0.52 18.51
N GLU A 160 -13.37 -0.02 19.17
CA GLU A 160 -14.65 0.34 18.54
C GLU A 160 -14.52 1.28 17.33
N ASN A 161 -13.69 2.31 17.40
CA ASN A 161 -13.47 3.21 16.26
C ASN A 161 -12.90 2.48 15.04
N VAL A 162 -11.98 1.52 15.23
CA VAL A 162 -11.44 0.71 14.14
C VAL A 162 -12.51 -0.26 13.60
N LEU A 163 -13.35 -0.78 14.47
CA LEU A 163 -14.46 -1.65 14.07
C LEU A 163 -15.44 -0.90 13.16
N TRP A 164 -15.79 0.36 13.49
CA TRP A 164 -16.63 1.21 12.64
C TRP A 164 -15.99 1.50 11.27
N VAL A 165 -14.67 1.68 11.23
CA VAL A 165 -13.94 1.80 9.96
C VAL A 165 -14.06 0.53 9.13
N TYR A 166 -13.99 -0.66 9.74
CA TYR A 166 -14.18 -1.94 9.04
C TYR A 166 -15.62 -2.13 8.59
N ILE A 167 -16.60 -1.82 9.43
CA ILE A 167 -18.04 -1.87 9.11
C ILE A 167 -18.33 -0.98 7.88
N SER A 168 -17.84 0.24 7.87
CA SER A 168 -18.06 1.18 6.76
C SER A 168 -17.43 0.68 5.45
N GLN A 169 -16.24 0.07 5.51
CA GLN A 169 -15.57 -0.49 4.32
C GLN A 169 -16.28 -1.74 3.79
N LEU A 170 -16.77 -2.61 4.68
CA LEU A 170 -17.55 -3.78 4.27
C LEU A 170 -18.92 -3.40 3.72
N ALA A 171 -19.59 -2.41 4.31
CA ALA A 171 -20.84 -1.86 3.78
C ALA A 171 -20.62 -1.31 2.35
N ASN A 172 -19.54 -0.56 2.12
CA ASN A 172 -19.17 -0.08 0.79
C ASN A 172 -18.88 -1.22 -0.18
N ALA A 173 -18.17 -2.27 0.26
CA ALA A 173 -17.92 -3.45 -0.56
C ALA A 173 -19.22 -4.14 -0.98
N LEU A 174 -20.10 -4.41 -0.01
CA LEU A 174 -21.39 -5.08 -0.26
C LEU A 174 -22.31 -4.21 -1.13
N GLN A 175 -22.33 -2.91 -0.93
CA GLN A 175 -23.10 -2.01 -1.79
C GLN A 175 -22.64 -2.12 -3.25
N ALA A 176 -21.33 -2.08 -3.50
CA ALA A 176 -20.80 -2.21 -4.85
C ALA A 176 -21.08 -3.61 -5.45
N ILE A 177 -21.02 -4.67 -4.65
CA ILE A 177 -21.26 -6.05 -5.10
C ILE A 177 -22.75 -6.26 -5.38
N HIS A 178 -23.63 -5.94 -4.42
CA HIS A 178 -25.07 -6.16 -4.53
C HIS A 178 -25.71 -5.33 -5.65
N SER A 179 -25.23 -4.07 -5.86
CA SER A 179 -25.70 -3.20 -6.96
C SER A 179 -25.37 -3.77 -8.35
N ASN A 180 -24.38 -4.66 -8.46
CA ASN A 180 -24.05 -5.37 -9.69
C ASN A 180 -24.76 -6.74 -9.80
N ASN A 181 -25.76 -6.99 -8.97
CA ASN A 181 -26.48 -8.26 -8.90
C ASN A 181 -25.57 -9.47 -8.62
N LEU A 182 -24.57 -9.27 -7.75
CA LEU A 182 -23.63 -10.28 -7.28
C LEU A 182 -23.76 -10.43 -5.74
N ALA A 183 -23.11 -11.45 -5.20
CA ALA A 183 -22.98 -11.68 -3.76
C ALA A 183 -21.51 -11.96 -3.40
N ALA A 184 -21.05 -11.49 -2.24
CA ALA A 184 -19.66 -11.67 -1.79
C ALA A 184 -19.37 -13.15 -1.47
N ARG A 185 -20.32 -13.86 -0.87
CA ARG A 185 -20.33 -15.29 -0.55
C ARG A 185 -19.20 -15.77 0.38
N CYS A 186 -18.19 -14.95 0.61
CA CYS A 186 -17.05 -15.30 1.45
C CYS A 186 -16.57 -14.09 2.27
N ILE A 187 -17.30 -13.78 3.34
CA ILE A 187 -16.92 -12.75 4.33
C ILE A 187 -16.33 -13.44 5.56
N ASP A 188 -15.14 -14.01 5.39
CA ASP A 188 -14.41 -14.74 6.41
C ASP A 188 -13.13 -13.97 6.80
N PRO A 189 -12.79 -13.88 8.11
CA PRO A 189 -11.61 -13.14 8.56
C PRO A 189 -10.28 -13.67 7.98
N SER A 190 -10.22 -14.92 7.52
CA SER A 190 -9.05 -15.48 6.81
C SER A 190 -8.99 -15.10 5.33
N LYS A 191 -10.04 -14.46 4.81
CA LYS A 191 -10.18 -14.05 3.39
C LYS A 191 -10.41 -12.55 3.24
N ILE A 192 -10.33 -11.80 4.31
CA ILE A 192 -10.29 -10.33 4.31
C ILE A 192 -8.87 -9.92 4.66
N ILE A 193 -8.27 -9.12 3.79
CA ILE A 193 -6.88 -8.69 3.94
C ILE A 193 -6.79 -7.24 4.41
N LEU A 194 -5.89 -6.98 5.36
CA LEU A 194 -5.49 -5.67 5.83
C LEU A 194 -4.29 -5.22 4.98
N THR A 195 -4.49 -4.26 4.09
CA THR A 195 -3.50 -3.81 3.10
C THR A 195 -2.67 -2.62 3.57
N HIS A 196 -3.21 -1.85 4.50
CA HIS A 196 -2.58 -0.70 5.16
C HIS A 196 -3.27 -0.46 6.51
N LYS A 197 -2.83 0.54 7.28
CA LYS A 197 -3.44 0.87 8.58
C LYS A 197 -4.96 1.01 8.44
N ASN A 198 -5.71 0.13 9.10
CA ASN A 198 -7.19 0.07 9.10
C ASN A 198 -7.83 -0.03 7.69
N ARG A 199 -7.08 -0.41 6.67
CA ARG A 199 -7.57 -0.54 5.30
C ARG A 199 -7.79 -2.01 4.95
N ILE A 200 -9.04 -2.46 4.89
CA ILE A 200 -9.40 -3.84 4.60
C ILE A 200 -9.96 -4.02 3.19
N ARG A 201 -9.84 -5.23 2.65
CA ARG A 201 -10.39 -5.62 1.35
C ARG A 201 -10.87 -7.07 1.38
N LEU A 202 -12.01 -7.34 0.75
CA LEU A 202 -12.46 -8.70 0.46
C LEU A 202 -11.57 -9.31 -0.63
N SER A 203 -10.93 -10.45 -0.37
CA SER A 203 -9.95 -11.07 -1.29
C SER A 203 -10.37 -12.40 -1.88
N ALA A 204 -11.61 -12.84 -1.63
CA ALA A 204 -12.08 -14.16 -2.04
C ALA A 204 -13.39 -14.12 -2.84
N CYS A 205 -13.74 -12.96 -3.37
CA CYS A 205 -14.90 -12.80 -4.25
C CYS A 205 -14.73 -13.60 -5.54
N SER A 206 -15.83 -13.95 -6.20
CA SER A 206 -15.93 -14.75 -7.43
C SER A 206 -15.58 -16.23 -7.33
N ILE A 207 -14.82 -16.66 -6.35
CA ILE A 207 -14.32 -18.04 -6.27
C ILE A 207 -15.48 -19.04 -6.14
N LEU A 208 -16.40 -18.78 -5.19
CA LEU A 208 -17.56 -19.66 -4.98
C LEU A 208 -18.57 -19.60 -6.10
N ASP A 209 -18.59 -18.52 -6.91
CA ASP A 209 -19.44 -18.46 -8.11
C ASP A 209 -18.99 -19.45 -9.18
N VAL A 210 -17.68 -19.67 -9.28
CA VAL A 210 -17.10 -20.66 -10.19
C VAL A 210 -17.19 -22.07 -9.62
N VAL A 211 -16.79 -22.23 -8.34
CA VAL A 211 -16.71 -23.54 -7.68
C VAL A 211 -18.09 -24.18 -7.47
N GLN A 212 -19.12 -23.38 -7.20
CA GLN A 212 -20.49 -23.81 -6.94
C GLN A 212 -21.45 -23.37 -8.05
N TYR A 213 -20.96 -23.30 -9.29
CA TYR A 213 -21.73 -22.83 -10.43
C TYR A 213 -23.03 -23.63 -10.63
N ASP A 214 -22.97 -24.95 -10.49
CA ASP A 214 -24.09 -25.84 -10.72
C ASP A 214 -25.12 -25.90 -9.56
N ALA A 215 -24.85 -25.18 -8.46
CA ALA A 215 -25.76 -25.16 -7.29
C ALA A 215 -27.04 -24.33 -7.54
N HIS A 216 -27.08 -23.50 -8.58
CA HIS A 216 -28.24 -22.69 -9.03
C HIS A 216 -28.99 -21.94 -7.89
N ARG A 217 -28.27 -21.45 -6.89
CA ARG A 217 -28.87 -20.69 -5.78
C ARG A 217 -29.28 -19.28 -6.24
N SER A 218 -30.39 -18.78 -5.69
CA SER A 218 -30.83 -17.43 -6.03
C SER A 218 -29.85 -16.36 -5.47
N ILE A 219 -29.66 -15.30 -6.24
CA ILE A 219 -28.75 -14.22 -5.84
C ILE A 219 -29.22 -13.52 -4.56
N GLN A 220 -30.54 -13.44 -4.36
CA GLN A 220 -31.14 -12.86 -3.16
C GLN A 220 -30.78 -13.67 -1.91
N GLU A 221 -30.86 -15.01 -1.98
CA GLU A 221 -30.45 -15.87 -0.85
C GLU A 221 -28.97 -15.68 -0.54
N LEU A 222 -28.10 -15.62 -1.55
CA LEU A 222 -26.66 -15.42 -1.37
C LEU A 222 -26.36 -14.04 -0.74
N GLN A 223 -27.10 -12.99 -1.14
CA GLN A 223 -26.96 -11.66 -0.53
C GLN A 223 -27.46 -11.62 0.93
N GLN A 224 -28.51 -12.38 1.27
CA GLN A 224 -28.92 -12.51 2.68
C GLN A 224 -27.86 -13.24 3.51
N GLU A 225 -27.19 -14.25 2.97
CA GLU A 225 -26.07 -14.91 3.63
C GLU A 225 -24.88 -13.97 3.85
N ASP A 226 -24.62 -13.05 2.95
CA ASP A 226 -23.57 -12.04 3.11
C ASP A 226 -23.77 -11.22 4.39
N PHE A 227 -25.00 -10.82 4.73
CA PHE A 227 -25.29 -10.11 5.98
C PHE A 227 -25.01 -10.97 7.21
N ILE A 228 -25.39 -12.23 7.18
CA ILE A 228 -25.13 -13.15 8.30
C ILE A 228 -23.62 -13.37 8.48
N GLN A 229 -22.89 -13.59 7.38
CA GLN A 229 -21.43 -13.73 7.42
C GLN A 229 -20.77 -12.46 7.95
N PHE A 230 -21.25 -11.29 7.57
CA PHE A 230 -20.77 -10.01 8.08
C PHE A 230 -20.99 -9.88 9.59
N GLY A 231 -22.19 -10.18 10.10
CA GLY A 231 -22.47 -10.19 11.55
C GLY A 231 -21.57 -11.18 12.31
N ARG A 232 -21.34 -12.38 11.76
CA ARG A 232 -20.43 -13.38 12.34
C ARG A 232 -18.98 -12.88 12.39
N LEU A 233 -18.51 -12.22 11.32
CA LEU A 233 -17.18 -11.60 11.30
C LEU A 233 -17.03 -10.58 12.43
N LEU A 234 -18.02 -9.70 12.63
CA LEU A 234 -17.99 -8.70 13.69
C LEU A 234 -17.95 -9.35 15.09
N LEU A 235 -18.73 -10.42 15.30
CA LEU A 235 -18.64 -11.18 16.54
C LEU A 235 -17.24 -11.78 16.76
N CYS A 236 -16.62 -12.34 15.74
CA CYS A 236 -15.25 -12.84 15.84
C CYS A 236 -14.28 -11.76 16.28
N LEU A 237 -14.37 -10.56 15.69
CA LEU A 237 -13.46 -9.44 15.98
C LEU A 237 -13.71 -8.83 17.38
N THR A 238 -14.95 -8.74 17.81
CA THR A 238 -15.34 -8.15 19.11
C THR A 238 -15.07 -9.08 20.28
N THR A 239 -15.17 -10.40 20.07
CA THR A 239 -14.92 -11.40 21.12
C THR A 239 -13.53 -12.01 21.05
N ASN A 240 -12.73 -11.61 20.05
CA ASN A 240 -11.41 -12.19 19.77
C ASN A 240 -11.46 -13.73 19.62
N THR A 241 -12.49 -14.22 18.92
CA THR A 241 -12.77 -15.64 18.74
C THR A 241 -12.64 -16.05 17.27
N LEU A 242 -11.95 -17.15 17.00
CA LEU A 242 -11.88 -17.69 15.63
C LEU A 242 -13.26 -18.20 15.17
N PRO A 243 -13.60 -18.12 13.87
CA PRO A 243 -14.89 -18.58 13.35
C PRO A 243 -15.25 -20.02 13.72
N VAL A 244 -14.25 -20.91 13.82
CA VAL A 244 -14.43 -22.32 14.21
C VAL A 244 -14.84 -22.51 15.66
N HIS A 245 -14.56 -21.54 16.53
CA HIS A 245 -14.91 -21.56 17.96
C HIS A 245 -16.15 -20.71 18.26
N LEU A 246 -16.71 -20.03 17.29
CA LEU A 246 -17.92 -19.22 17.44
C LEU A 246 -19.17 -20.13 17.38
N THR A 247 -19.42 -20.89 18.44
CA THR A 247 -20.51 -21.88 18.52
C THR A 247 -21.77 -21.36 19.20
N ASN A 248 -21.64 -20.42 20.13
CA ASN A 248 -22.74 -19.84 20.88
C ASN A 248 -22.84 -18.31 20.63
N TYR A 249 -23.73 -17.93 19.75
CA TYR A 249 -23.94 -16.51 19.41
C TYR A 249 -24.49 -15.69 20.59
N GLN A 250 -25.38 -16.26 21.41
CA GLN A 250 -25.98 -15.55 22.54
C GLN A 250 -24.91 -15.14 23.56
N MET A 251 -24.07 -16.09 23.96
CA MET A 251 -22.96 -15.81 24.88
C MET A 251 -21.97 -14.81 24.31
N SER A 252 -21.68 -14.90 23.00
CA SER A 252 -20.78 -13.95 22.32
C SER A 252 -21.36 -12.54 22.26
N LEU A 253 -22.67 -12.41 22.05
CA LEU A 253 -23.38 -11.13 22.08
C LEU A 253 -23.38 -10.51 23.49
N GLU A 254 -23.59 -11.32 24.53
CA GLU A 254 -23.51 -10.86 25.93
C GLU A 254 -22.09 -10.39 26.29
N GLN A 255 -21.07 -11.15 25.88
CA GLN A 255 -19.66 -10.77 26.09
C GLN A 255 -19.34 -9.44 25.39
N MET A 256 -19.71 -9.30 24.12
CA MET A 256 -19.49 -8.11 23.32
C MET A 256 -20.23 -6.89 23.90
N SER A 257 -21.47 -7.06 24.35
CA SER A 257 -22.30 -5.97 24.90
C SER A 257 -21.73 -5.33 26.17
N ARG A 258 -20.78 -6.00 26.85
CA ARG A 258 -20.06 -5.45 28.01
C ARG A 258 -18.92 -4.51 27.63
N ALA A 259 -18.40 -4.62 26.40
CA ALA A 259 -17.17 -3.95 25.98
C ALA A 259 -17.41 -2.87 24.89
N TYR A 260 -18.54 -2.94 24.19
CA TYR A 260 -18.86 -2.07 23.06
C TYR A 260 -20.19 -1.35 23.29
N SER A 261 -20.39 -0.27 22.52
CA SER A 261 -21.63 0.53 22.56
C SER A 261 -22.86 -0.27 22.14
N VAL A 262 -24.02 0.22 22.57
CA VAL A 262 -25.34 -0.31 22.16
C VAL A 262 -25.48 -0.27 20.64
N GLU A 263 -24.92 0.75 19.99
CA GLU A 263 -24.99 0.93 18.55
C GLU A 263 -24.27 -0.20 17.78
N ILE A 264 -23.09 -0.64 18.24
CA ILE A 264 -22.39 -1.83 17.69
C ILE A 264 -23.24 -3.09 17.90
N ARG A 265 -23.78 -3.26 19.11
CA ARG A 265 -24.63 -4.41 19.41
C ARG A 265 -25.84 -4.47 18.47
N ASP A 266 -26.55 -3.39 18.31
CA ASP A 266 -27.77 -3.32 17.49
C ASP A 266 -27.43 -3.51 16.01
N THR A 267 -26.28 -3.01 15.56
CA THR A 267 -25.75 -3.25 14.20
C THR A 267 -25.49 -4.74 13.96
N ILE A 268 -24.84 -5.42 14.90
CA ILE A 268 -24.55 -6.87 14.81
C ILE A 268 -25.85 -7.68 14.88
N LEU A 269 -26.78 -7.32 15.76
CA LEU A 269 -28.08 -7.98 15.85
C LEU A 269 -28.87 -7.84 14.56
N TRP A 270 -28.89 -6.62 13.98
CA TRP A 270 -29.52 -6.41 12.67
C TRP A 270 -28.96 -7.33 11.61
N LEU A 271 -27.65 -7.46 11.53
CA LEU A 271 -26.96 -8.33 10.55
C LEU A 271 -27.31 -9.82 10.74
N LEU A 272 -27.29 -10.30 11.98
CA LEU A 272 -27.47 -11.72 12.29
C LEU A 272 -28.94 -12.19 12.28
N THR A 273 -29.91 -11.28 12.47
CA THR A 273 -31.33 -11.66 12.54
C THR A 273 -31.90 -11.84 11.13
N PRO A 274 -32.21 -13.04 10.68
CA PRO A 274 -32.84 -13.22 9.35
C PRO A 274 -34.22 -12.57 9.33
N GLN A 275 -34.61 -11.99 8.20
CA GLN A 275 -35.98 -11.56 7.99
C GLN A 275 -36.82 -12.71 7.45
N GLN A 276 -38.09 -12.78 7.86
CA GLN A 276 -39.00 -13.80 7.34
C GLN A 276 -39.54 -13.37 5.97
N PRO A 277 -39.63 -14.31 4.99
CA PRO A 277 -40.24 -14.03 3.70
C PRO A 277 -41.66 -13.46 3.86
N PRO A 278 -42.09 -12.49 3.01
CA PRO A 278 -41.42 -11.98 1.81
C PRO A 278 -40.39 -10.84 2.06
N ALA A 279 -40.22 -10.40 3.30
CA ALA A 279 -39.31 -9.32 3.62
C ALA A 279 -37.84 -9.75 3.45
N GLN A 280 -37.03 -8.88 2.86
CA GLN A 280 -35.60 -9.09 2.66
C GLN A 280 -34.83 -7.85 3.10
N LYS A 281 -33.65 -8.07 3.68
CA LYS A 281 -32.73 -7.00 4.02
C LYS A 281 -32.07 -6.45 2.76
N GLY A 282 -31.95 -5.13 2.69
CA GLY A 282 -31.22 -4.45 1.65
C GLY A 282 -29.96 -3.77 2.17
N ILE A 283 -28.92 -3.75 1.36
CA ILE A 283 -27.67 -3.06 1.72
C ILE A 283 -27.89 -1.56 1.91
N GLU A 284 -28.81 -0.95 1.16
CA GLU A 284 -29.13 0.47 1.29
C GLU A 284 -29.81 0.80 2.63
N GLU A 285 -30.62 -0.11 3.16
CA GLU A 285 -31.24 0.01 4.48
C GLU A 285 -30.14 -0.01 5.55
N PHE A 286 -29.18 -0.94 5.45
CA PHE A 286 -28.04 -1.02 6.34
C PHE A 286 -27.21 0.26 6.32
N VAL A 287 -26.84 0.74 5.12
CA VAL A 287 -26.04 1.96 4.94
C VAL A 287 -26.76 3.18 5.53
N ARG A 288 -28.08 3.30 5.36
CA ARG A 288 -28.87 4.36 6.00
C ARG A 288 -28.84 4.29 7.51
N GLY A 289 -28.93 3.08 8.07
CA GLY A 289 -28.84 2.86 9.52
C GLY A 289 -27.53 3.29 10.16
N ILE A 290 -26.41 3.19 9.44
CA ILE A 290 -25.08 3.57 9.92
C ILE A 290 -24.54 4.88 9.30
N ALA A 291 -25.39 5.70 8.68
CA ALA A 291 -24.97 6.87 7.89
C ALA A 291 -24.10 7.86 8.70
N GLY A 292 -24.44 8.10 9.97
CA GLY A 292 -23.62 8.96 10.84
C GLY A 292 -22.19 8.45 11.04
N ARG A 293 -22.02 7.14 11.17
CA ARG A 293 -20.71 6.50 11.31
C ARG A 293 -19.91 6.50 9.99
N ILE A 294 -20.61 6.34 8.87
CA ILE A 294 -19.97 6.46 7.54
C ILE A 294 -19.42 7.86 7.34
N THR A 295 -20.21 8.92 7.67
CA THR A 295 -19.77 10.31 7.56
C THR A 295 -18.55 10.60 8.43
N PHE A 296 -18.53 10.11 9.67
CA PHE A 296 -17.36 10.24 10.55
C PHE A 296 -16.12 9.51 9.99
N THR A 297 -16.30 8.29 9.48
CA THR A 297 -15.22 7.53 8.87
C THR A 297 -14.69 8.19 7.60
N PHE A 298 -15.58 8.80 6.81
CA PHE A 298 -15.21 9.56 5.62
C PHE A 298 -14.34 10.76 5.97
N ASP A 299 -14.72 11.56 6.98
CA ASP A 299 -13.91 12.69 7.46
C ASP A 299 -12.52 12.24 7.93
N GLN A 300 -12.43 11.16 8.72
CA GLN A 300 -11.13 10.58 9.12
C GLN A 300 -10.27 10.18 7.92
N ASN A 301 -10.88 9.64 6.86
CA ASN A 301 -10.14 9.27 5.65
C ASN A 301 -9.63 10.49 4.88
N LEU A 302 -10.40 11.60 4.83
CA LEU A 302 -9.96 12.86 4.23
C LEU A 302 -8.73 13.40 4.98
N GLN A 303 -8.78 13.46 6.31
CA GLN A 303 -7.65 13.92 7.14
C GLN A 303 -6.41 13.02 6.96
N ALA A 304 -6.60 11.71 6.90
CA ALA A 304 -5.50 10.77 6.65
C ALA A 304 -4.90 10.94 5.24
N LEU A 305 -5.72 11.25 4.23
CA LEU A 305 -5.28 11.53 2.87
C LEU A 305 -4.47 12.83 2.80
N ASP A 306 -4.92 13.89 3.46
CA ASP A 306 -4.20 15.17 3.53
C ASP A 306 -2.82 14.99 4.18
N LYS A 307 -2.76 14.21 5.28
CA LYS A 307 -1.50 13.86 5.92
C LYS A 307 -0.59 13.09 4.97
N ALA A 308 -1.09 12.04 4.33
CA ALA A 308 -0.32 11.20 3.41
C ALA A 308 0.21 12.03 2.22
N ASN A 309 -0.61 12.93 1.66
CA ASN A 309 -0.19 13.83 0.59
C ASN A 309 0.94 14.76 1.05
N THR A 310 0.85 15.30 2.26
CA THR A 310 1.91 16.14 2.83
C THR A 310 3.21 15.37 2.99
N ASP A 311 3.15 14.14 3.50
CA ASP A 311 4.32 13.28 3.69
C ASP A 311 4.95 12.88 2.35
N VAL A 312 4.15 12.54 1.34
CA VAL A 312 4.64 12.24 -0.02
C VAL A 312 5.30 13.48 -0.65
N MET A 313 4.73 14.68 -0.48
CA MET A 313 5.31 15.92 -0.99
C MET A 313 6.70 16.19 -0.41
N ARG A 314 6.90 15.95 0.90
CA ARG A 314 8.22 16.07 1.54
C ARG A 314 9.26 15.17 0.88
N GLU A 315 8.93 13.90 0.65
CA GLU A 315 9.86 12.96 0.00
C GLU A 315 10.14 13.29 -1.47
N ILE A 316 9.17 13.82 -2.20
CA ILE A 316 9.38 14.30 -3.56
C ILE A 316 10.36 15.46 -3.58
N GLU A 317 10.24 16.43 -2.65
CA GLU A 317 11.17 17.56 -2.50
C GLU A 317 12.58 17.06 -2.16
N ASN A 318 12.71 16.10 -1.24
CA ASN A 318 13.98 15.49 -0.89
C ASN A 318 14.63 14.77 -2.08
N GLY A 319 13.86 14.04 -2.87
CA GLY A 319 14.34 13.39 -4.10
C GLY A 319 14.84 14.38 -5.14
N ARG A 320 14.24 15.57 -5.24
CA ARG A 320 14.72 16.66 -6.08
C ARG A 320 16.03 17.24 -5.56
N ALA A 321 16.11 17.51 -4.26
CA ALA A 321 17.34 17.98 -3.61
C ALA A 321 18.50 16.99 -3.79
N ALA A 322 18.26 15.69 -3.64
CA ALA A 322 19.26 14.66 -3.87
C ALA A 322 19.79 14.67 -5.31
N ARG A 323 18.92 14.82 -6.31
CA ARG A 323 19.35 14.94 -7.73
C ARG A 323 20.19 16.19 -8.00
N LEU A 324 19.86 17.32 -7.37
CA LEU A 324 20.66 18.54 -7.46
C LEU A 324 22.01 18.35 -6.80
N MET A 325 22.07 17.74 -5.63
CA MET A 325 23.32 17.40 -4.94
C MET A 325 24.23 16.49 -5.79
N MET A 326 23.65 15.46 -6.45
CA MET A 326 24.40 14.58 -7.34
C MET A 326 25.01 15.37 -8.50
N LYS A 327 24.27 16.31 -9.12
CA LYS A 327 24.78 17.18 -10.19
C LYS A 327 25.88 18.11 -9.70
N LEU A 328 25.68 18.75 -8.55
CA LEU A 328 26.68 19.61 -7.92
C LEU A 328 27.96 18.85 -7.57
N ALA A 329 27.84 17.66 -6.97
CA ALA A 329 28.97 16.80 -6.65
C ALA A 329 29.74 16.38 -7.92
N THR A 330 29.01 15.95 -8.98
CA THR A 330 29.63 15.59 -10.26
C THR A 330 30.44 16.72 -10.86
N ILE A 331 30.02 17.97 -10.68
CA ILE A 331 30.74 19.15 -11.19
C ILE A 331 31.89 19.53 -10.25
N ASN A 332 31.60 19.70 -8.95
CA ASN A 332 32.54 20.27 -7.99
C ASN A 332 33.68 19.31 -7.60
N GLU A 333 33.42 17.99 -7.62
CA GLU A 333 34.44 16.96 -7.28
C GLU A 333 35.19 16.45 -8.52
N ARG A 334 34.91 16.97 -9.70
CA ARG A 334 35.63 16.58 -10.91
C ARG A 334 36.98 17.30 -10.97
N PRO A 335 38.12 16.59 -11.00
CA PRO A 335 39.44 17.20 -10.98
C PRO A 335 39.82 17.88 -12.29
N GLU A 336 39.36 17.32 -13.43
CA GLU A 336 39.65 17.83 -14.76
C GLU A 336 38.58 17.45 -15.78
N PHE A 337 38.51 18.16 -16.88
CA PHE A 337 37.66 17.85 -18.03
C PHE A 337 38.34 18.29 -19.32
N GLU A 338 38.39 17.43 -20.35
CA GLU A 338 39.03 17.67 -21.65
C GLU A 338 40.51 18.15 -21.53
N GLY A 339 41.24 17.66 -20.52
CA GLY A 339 42.65 18.04 -20.27
C GLY A 339 42.83 19.36 -19.47
N ASP A 340 41.76 20.10 -19.20
CA ASP A 340 41.82 21.31 -18.36
C ASP A 340 41.74 20.93 -16.88
N ARG A 341 42.86 21.05 -16.16
CA ARG A 341 42.96 20.83 -14.73
C ARG A 341 42.36 21.95 -13.89
N THR A 342 42.09 23.09 -14.46
CA THR A 342 41.48 24.24 -13.81
C THR A 342 39.99 24.37 -14.09
N TRP A 343 39.43 23.41 -14.80
CA TRP A 343 38.04 23.43 -15.28
C TRP A 343 37.02 23.80 -14.18
N ALA A 344 37.16 23.25 -12.96
CA ALA A 344 36.26 23.54 -11.85
C ALA A 344 36.46 24.96 -11.25
N GLU A 345 37.52 25.64 -11.56
CA GLU A 345 37.89 26.95 -11.00
C GLU A 345 37.46 28.15 -11.91
N ASN A 346 36.84 27.89 -13.07
CA ASN A 346 36.56 28.92 -14.06
C ASN A 346 35.06 29.07 -14.37
N GLY A 347 34.62 30.29 -14.64
CA GLY A 347 33.30 30.62 -15.16
C GLY A 347 32.13 30.20 -14.25
N GLU A 348 31.10 29.59 -14.88
CA GLU A 348 29.91 29.12 -14.15
C GLU A 348 30.24 28.09 -13.10
N ARG A 349 31.27 27.28 -13.31
CA ARG A 349 31.71 26.22 -12.38
C ARG A 349 32.28 26.80 -11.09
N TYR A 350 33.01 27.88 -11.14
CA TYR A 350 33.52 28.59 -9.98
C TYR A 350 32.36 29.13 -9.13
N MET A 351 31.33 29.69 -9.74
CA MET A 351 30.11 30.13 -9.03
C MET A 351 29.43 28.99 -8.31
N LEU A 352 29.33 27.81 -8.94
CA LEU A 352 28.76 26.61 -8.32
C LEU A 352 29.61 26.09 -7.17
N LYS A 353 30.94 26.26 -7.22
CA LYS A 353 31.85 25.94 -6.14
C LYS A 353 31.67 26.87 -4.93
N LEU A 354 31.54 28.19 -5.18
CA LEU A 354 31.21 29.14 -4.12
C LEU A 354 29.83 28.87 -3.52
N PHE A 355 28.85 28.49 -4.33
CA PHE A 355 27.53 28.11 -3.84
C PHE A 355 27.60 26.85 -2.96
N ARG A 356 28.39 25.84 -3.31
CA ARG A 356 28.68 24.68 -2.45
C ARG A 356 29.20 25.13 -1.08
N ASP A 357 30.18 26.03 -1.07
CA ASP A 357 30.78 26.54 0.16
C ASP A 357 29.75 27.33 0.99
N TYR A 358 28.91 28.14 0.37
CA TYR A 358 27.81 28.86 1.01
C TYR A 358 26.79 27.90 1.66
N VAL A 359 26.49 26.78 1.03
CA VAL A 359 25.48 25.83 1.54
C VAL A 359 26.05 24.90 2.63
N PHE A 360 27.27 24.39 2.43
CA PHE A 360 27.78 23.26 3.21
C PHE A 360 28.99 23.61 4.11
N HIS A 361 29.65 24.73 3.89
CA HIS A 361 30.88 25.09 4.62
C HIS A 361 30.71 26.35 5.45
N GLN A 362 29.53 26.52 6.07
CA GLN A 362 29.31 27.66 6.96
C GLN A 362 30.17 27.57 8.23
N VAL A 363 30.66 28.70 8.69
CA VAL A 363 31.43 28.84 9.93
C VAL A 363 30.83 29.93 10.82
N ASP A 364 31.06 29.83 12.13
CA ASP A 364 30.73 30.87 13.11
C ASP A 364 31.79 31.97 13.12
N ASN A 365 31.58 33.00 13.95
CA ASN A 365 32.51 34.11 14.10
C ASN A 365 33.90 33.69 14.61
N ASN A 366 34.06 32.46 15.09
CA ASN A 366 35.31 31.87 15.57
C ASN A 366 35.93 30.90 14.54
N GLY A 367 35.38 30.81 13.33
CA GLY A 367 35.81 29.88 12.30
C GLY A 367 35.44 28.42 12.53
N LYS A 368 34.56 28.10 13.51
CA LYS A 368 34.11 26.73 13.74
C LYS A 368 33.02 26.36 12.80
N PRO A 369 32.99 25.09 12.27
CA PRO A 369 31.95 24.64 11.38
C PRO A 369 30.55 24.75 12.00
N VAL A 370 29.60 25.31 11.24
CA VAL A 370 28.16 25.33 11.56
C VAL A 370 27.44 24.31 10.72
N LEU A 371 26.81 23.32 11.37
CA LEU A 371 26.03 22.28 10.68
C LEU A 371 24.54 22.57 10.84
N ASP A 372 23.95 23.30 9.87
CA ASP A 372 22.52 23.60 9.81
C ASP A 372 21.86 22.86 8.63
N MET A 373 21.31 21.68 8.91
CA MET A 373 20.56 20.90 7.91
C MET A 373 19.36 21.67 7.36
N GLY A 374 18.71 22.50 8.16
CA GLY A 374 17.59 23.33 7.72
C GLY A 374 18.02 24.39 6.70
N HIS A 375 19.20 25.01 6.88
CA HIS A 375 19.79 25.92 5.89
C HIS A 375 20.08 25.19 4.58
N MET A 376 20.76 24.04 4.65
CA MET A 376 21.08 23.23 3.46
C MET A 376 19.84 22.87 2.65
N LEU A 377 18.80 22.37 3.31
CA LEU A 377 17.53 22.00 2.64
C LEU A 377 16.82 23.22 2.04
N ARG A 378 16.76 24.34 2.75
CA ARG A 378 16.17 25.58 2.21
C ARG A 378 16.90 26.07 0.96
N CYS A 379 18.23 26.06 0.96
CA CYS A 379 19.04 26.47 -0.17
C CYS A 379 18.82 25.53 -1.38
N MET A 380 18.81 24.23 -1.16
CA MET A 380 18.56 23.24 -2.22
C MET A 380 17.14 23.36 -2.81
N ASN A 381 16.14 23.59 -1.98
CA ASN A 381 14.76 23.80 -2.44
C ASN A 381 14.62 25.09 -3.24
N LYS A 382 15.26 26.20 -2.80
CA LYS A 382 15.29 27.46 -3.56
C LYS A 382 16.00 27.29 -4.92
N LEU A 383 17.09 26.51 -4.95
CA LEU A 383 17.80 26.18 -6.18
C LEU A 383 16.91 25.36 -7.13
N ASP A 384 16.17 24.35 -6.62
CA ASP A 384 15.29 23.52 -7.43
C ASP A 384 14.16 24.34 -8.09
N ILE A 385 13.53 25.21 -7.32
CA ILE A 385 12.47 26.11 -7.82
C ILE A 385 13.07 27.14 -8.80
N GLY A 386 14.31 27.57 -8.59
CA GLY A 386 14.93 28.71 -9.30
C GLY A 386 14.37 30.03 -8.79
N SER A 387 14.44 30.23 -7.47
CA SER A 387 13.98 31.44 -6.80
C SER A 387 14.72 32.68 -7.29
N ASP A 388 14.01 33.82 -7.44
CA ASP A 388 14.60 35.11 -7.78
C ASP A 388 15.33 35.77 -6.60
N GLU A 389 15.29 35.14 -5.39
CA GLU A 389 16.05 35.57 -4.21
C GLU A 389 17.54 35.57 -4.53
N ARG A 390 18.22 36.67 -4.14
CA ARG A 390 19.65 36.84 -4.35
C ARG A 390 20.44 36.53 -3.08
N ILE A 391 21.58 35.91 -3.27
CA ILE A 391 22.56 35.61 -2.20
C ILE A 391 23.92 36.18 -2.59
N CYS A 392 24.70 36.53 -1.57
CA CYS A 392 26.08 36.97 -1.74
C CYS A 392 26.97 35.73 -1.60
N LEU A 393 27.71 35.39 -2.64
CA LEU A 393 28.73 34.34 -2.62
C LEU A 393 30.09 35.03 -2.54
N THR A 394 30.87 34.69 -1.50
CA THR A 394 32.17 35.27 -1.25
C THR A 394 33.26 34.22 -1.46
N SER A 395 34.36 34.62 -2.10
CA SER A 395 35.55 33.80 -2.24
C SER A 395 36.19 33.49 -0.88
N ARG A 396 36.96 32.39 -0.77
CA ARG A 396 37.58 31.96 0.48
C ARG A 396 38.60 32.94 1.05
N ASP A 397 39.19 33.76 0.19
CA ASP A 397 40.10 34.82 0.55
C ASP A 397 39.40 36.15 0.90
N GLU A 398 38.05 36.14 0.87
CA GLU A 398 37.17 37.28 1.15
C GLU A 398 37.37 38.50 0.24
N GLN A 399 38.16 38.36 -0.82
CA GLN A 399 38.49 39.48 -1.72
C GLN A 399 37.45 39.75 -2.77
N THR A 400 36.62 38.75 -3.11
CA THR A 400 35.65 38.89 -4.19
C THR A 400 34.28 38.38 -3.71
N SER A 401 33.25 39.18 -3.97
CA SER A 401 31.86 38.82 -3.68
C SER A 401 30.98 38.97 -4.92
N PHE A 402 30.09 37.99 -5.12
CA PHE A 402 29.16 37.92 -6.22
C PHE A 402 27.73 37.93 -5.72
N LEU A 403 26.92 38.85 -6.22
CA LEU A 403 25.46 38.84 -5.95
C LEU A 403 24.75 38.06 -7.06
N VAL A 404 24.22 36.90 -6.73
CA VAL A 404 23.61 35.94 -7.66
C VAL A 404 22.27 35.42 -7.14
N SER A 405 21.31 35.21 -8.04
CA SER A 405 20.03 34.58 -7.68
C SER A 405 20.09 33.04 -7.78
N TYR A 406 19.22 32.33 -7.05
CA TYR A 406 19.08 30.89 -7.19
C TYR A 406 18.65 30.48 -8.62
N LYS A 407 17.93 31.35 -9.33
CA LYS A 407 17.55 31.14 -10.73
C LYS A 407 18.76 31.12 -11.65
N GLU A 408 19.69 32.06 -11.46
CA GLU A 408 20.95 32.10 -12.23
C GLU A 408 21.81 30.88 -11.91
N LEU A 409 21.94 30.51 -10.62
CA LEU A 409 22.67 29.32 -10.21
C LEU A 409 22.06 28.03 -10.78
N LYS A 410 20.73 27.92 -10.85
CA LYS A 410 20.04 26.79 -11.48
C LYS A 410 20.37 26.69 -12.98
N LYS A 411 20.43 27.82 -13.69
CA LYS A 411 20.82 27.87 -15.09
C LYS A 411 22.28 27.43 -15.27
N MET A 412 23.19 27.97 -14.46
CA MET A 412 24.62 27.60 -14.48
C MET A 412 24.79 26.08 -14.24
N LEU A 413 24.07 25.52 -13.26
CA LEU A 413 24.09 24.09 -12.98
C LEU A 413 23.60 23.24 -14.17
N ALA A 414 22.52 23.67 -14.82
CA ALA A 414 21.97 22.96 -15.97
C ALA A 414 22.92 23.01 -17.18
N ASN A 415 23.51 24.16 -17.46
CA ASN A 415 24.49 24.37 -18.56
C ASN A 415 25.72 23.48 -18.35
N THR A 416 26.37 23.62 -17.20
CA THR A 416 27.61 22.88 -16.86
C THR A 416 27.39 21.37 -16.87
N PHE A 417 26.30 20.89 -16.27
CA PHE A 417 25.99 19.46 -16.30
C PHE A 417 25.69 18.97 -17.72
N GLY A 418 25.03 19.82 -18.56
CA GLY A 418 24.76 19.53 -19.96
C GLY A 418 26.03 19.40 -20.79
N GLU A 419 27.07 20.19 -20.52
CA GLU A 419 28.39 20.08 -21.14
C GLU A 419 29.03 18.71 -20.84
N LEU A 420 29.05 18.30 -19.59
CA LEU A 420 29.57 16.99 -19.16
C LEU A 420 28.84 15.82 -19.85
N VAL A 421 27.52 15.90 -19.97
CA VAL A 421 26.72 14.85 -20.63
C VAL A 421 27.03 14.79 -22.15
N LYS A 422 27.26 15.93 -22.80
CA LYS A 422 27.63 15.97 -24.23
C LYS A 422 29.04 15.37 -24.44
N GLY A 423 30.02 15.76 -23.63
CA GLY A 423 31.38 15.21 -23.69
C GLY A 423 31.42 13.70 -23.46
N SER A 424 30.59 13.17 -22.53
CA SER A 424 30.53 11.73 -22.32
C SER A 424 29.94 10.93 -23.49
N LYS A 425 29.10 11.55 -24.33
CA LYS A 425 28.52 10.91 -25.54
C LYS A 425 29.46 10.92 -26.72
N SER A 426 30.32 11.94 -26.87
CA SER A 426 31.31 12.02 -27.93
C SER A 426 32.48 11.01 -27.76
N GLY A 427 32.73 10.56 -26.51
CA GLY A 427 33.74 9.53 -26.19
C GLY A 427 33.32 8.09 -26.42
N ARG A 428 32.08 7.79 -26.85
CA ARG A 428 31.61 6.44 -27.20
C ARG A 428 31.68 6.10 -28.69
N GLY A 429 32.52 6.77 -29.42
CA GLY A 429 32.83 6.50 -30.83
C GLY A 429 34.14 5.72 -30.96
N PHE A 430 34.24 4.52 -30.37
CA PHE A 430 35.20 3.50 -30.73
C PHE A 430 34.57 2.13 -30.47
#